data_94cb71c6e38352cce5716448fe8db6c9
#
_entry.id   94cb71c6e38352cce5716448fe8db6c9
#
_cell.length_a   1.000
_cell.length_b   1.000
_cell.length_c   1.000
_cell.angle_alpha   90.00
_cell.angle_beta   90.00
_cell.angle_gamma   90.00
#
_symmetry.space_group_name_H-M   'P 1'
#
loop_
_entity.id
_entity.type
_entity.pdbx_description
1 polymer ?
#
loop_
_entity_poly.entity_id
_entity_poly.type
_entity_poly.pdbx_seq_one_letter_code
_entity_poly.pdbx_strand_id
1 'polypeptide(L)'
;MTTIAKRYLIVNADDFGQSRGINRGIVEAYEKGIVTSGSLMVRQPAAAEAAAYAREHPDLSVGLHVDLGEWAWRDGAWTPVYTVIASQDSAAVEEEIRRQLDLFRSLVGRQPTHIDSHQHVHRDEPARSIVTGKASMLGVPLRNHSVVKYCGSFYGQTVTGEPWRDSITVDALLQILYALPVGMTELGCHPGMANDLDSMYVHEREQELAVLCDPRIRRAIVSEGIVLCSFHDAL
;
A
#
# COMPACT_ATOMS: atom_id res chain seq x y z
N MET A 1 -0.96 19.59 -32.58
CA MET A 1 -1.80 18.66 -31.83
C MET A 1 -1.48 18.88 -30.35
N THR A 2 -2.41 19.41 -29.59
CA THR A 2 -2.24 19.62 -28.14
C THR A 2 -2.27 18.24 -27.50
N THR A 3 -1.14 17.77 -26.98
CA THR A 3 -1.08 16.52 -26.22
C THR A 3 -1.97 16.69 -24.99
N ILE A 4 -3.10 16.00 -24.93
CA ILE A 4 -3.94 15.99 -23.74
C ILE A 4 -3.09 15.37 -22.61
N ALA A 5 -2.82 16.16 -21.59
CA ALA A 5 -2.03 15.72 -20.45
C ALA A 5 -2.80 14.62 -19.72
N LYS A 6 -2.25 13.40 -19.68
CA LYS A 6 -2.93 12.19 -19.16
C LYS A 6 -2.83 12.10 -17.63
N ARG A 7 -3.85 11.50 -17.04
CA ARG A 7 -3.92 11.11 -15.63
C ARG A 7 -3.72 9.61 -15.54
N TYR A 8 -2.70 9.18 -14.80
CA TYR A 8 -2.38 7.78 -14.55
C TYR A 8 -2.64 7.46 -13.09
N LEU A 9 -3.25 6.32 -12.81
CA LEU A 9 -3.61 5.90 -11.48
C LEU A 9 -3.06 4.51 -11.18
N ILE A 10 -2.20 4.43 -10.17
CA ILE A 10 -1.81 3.20 -9.49
C ILE A 10 -2.70 3.06 -8.27
N VAL A 11 -3.37 1.94 -8.09
CA VAL A 11 -4.12 1.63 -6.87
C VAL A 11 -3.34 0.58 -6.11
N ASN A 12 -2.68 1.03 -5.02
CA ASN A 12 -1.79 0.19 -4.23
C ASN A 12 -2.47 -0.28 -2.94
N ALA A 13 -2.59 -1.58 -2.78
CA ALA A 13 -3.11 -2.21 -1.59
C ALA A 13 -1.97 -2.50 -0.59
N ASP A 14 -1.99 -1.82 0.54
CA ASP A 14 -1.03 -1.99 1.62
C ASP A 14 -1.32 -3.26 2.43
N ASP A 15 -0.35 -3.71 3.24
CA ASP A 15 -0.46 -4.83 4.19
C ASP A 15 -0.62 -6.23 3.56
N PHE A 16 -0.29 -6.42 2.28
CA PHE A 16 -0.30 -7.75 1.67
C PHE A 16 0.62 -8.70 2.44
N GLY A 17 0.12 -9.85 2.84
CA GLY A 17 0.84 -10.81 3.68
C GLY A 17 0.59 -10.69 5.18
N GLN A 18 -0.09 -9.65 5.67
CA GLN A 18 -0.35 -9.47 7.10
C GLN A 18 -1.23 -10.59 7.66
N SER A 19 -2.31 -10.94 7.01
CA SER A 19 -3.16 -12.09 7.33
C SER A 19 -3.75 -12.74 6.08
N ARG A 20 -4.28 -13.96 6.22
CA ARG A 20 -4.98 -14.63 5.11
C ARG A 20 -6.24 -13.88 4.68
N GLY A 21 -6.95 -13.28 5.63
CA GLY A 21 -8.13 -12.48 5.34
C GLY A 21 -7.78 -11.24 4.52
N ILE A 22 -6.70 -10.56 4.87
CA ILE A 22 -6.19 -9.41 4.11
C ILE A 22 -5.74 -9.85 2.71
N ASN A 23 -4.99 -10.96 2.60
CA ASN A 23 -4.60 -11.49 1.30
C ASN A 23 -5.81 -11.73 0.39
N ARG A 24 -6.86 -12.39 0.90
CA ARG A 24 -8.09 -12.63 0.12
C ARG A 24 -8.75 -11.34 -0.35
N GLY A 25 -8.83 -10.33 0.52
CA GLY A 25 -9.41 -9.03 0.15
C GLY A 25 -8.60 -8.30 -0.93
N ILE A 26 -7.27 -8.30 -0.81
CA ILE A 26 -6.37 -7.70 -1.81
C ILE A 26 -6.48 -8.41 -3.15
N VAL A 27 -6.46 -9.75 -3.14
CA VAL A 27 -6.65 -10.57 -4.35
C VAL A 27 -8.00 -10.28 -5.00
N GLU A 28 -9.09 -10.24 -4.22
CA GLU A 28 -10.41 -9.91 -4.75
C GLU A 28 -10.45 -8.50 -5.35
N ALA A 29 -9.85 -7.51 -4.70
CA ALA A 29 -9.77 -6.15 -5.20
C ALA A 29 -8.92 -6.02 -6.48
N TYR A 30 -7.91 -6.88 -6.65
CA TYR A 30 -7.13 -7.00 -7.88
C TYR A 30 -7.91 -7.67 -9.00
N GLU A 31 -8.51 -8.83 -8.74
CA GLU A 31 -9.19 -9.62 -9.77
C GLU A 31 -10.52 -8.99 -10.24
N LYS A 32 -11.28 -8.39 -9.31
CA LYS A 32 -12.64 -7.89 -9.57
C LYS A 32 -12.75 -6.36 -9.49
N GLY A 33 -11.84 -5.72 -8.76
CA GLY A 33 -11.85 -4.28 -8.50
C GLY A 33 -10.89 -3.50 -9.38
N ILE A 34 -10.30 -2.47 -8.81
CA ILE A 34 -9.41 -1.53 -9.48
C ILE A 34 -7.96 -1.58 -8.95
N VAL A 35 -7.63 -2.45 -8.01
CA VAL A 35 -6.26 -2.60 -7.49
C VAL A 35 -5.33 -3.07 -8.61
N THR A 36 -4.14 -2.47 -8.69
CA THR A 36 -3.12 -2.76 -9.71
C THR A 36 -1.76 -3.09 -9.10
N SER A 37 -1.63 -2.86 -7.81
CA SER A 37 -0.37 -3.01 -7.06
C SER A 37 -0.65 -3.43 -5.61
N GLY A 38 0.32 -4.07 -4.98
CA GLY A 38 0.28 -4.38 -3.55
C GLY A 38 1.64 -4.25 -2.89
N SER A 39 1.66 -3.93 -1.60
CA SER A 39 2.88 -3.81 -0.81
C SER A 39 2.97 -4.93 0.21
N LEU A 40 4.00 -5.79 0.07
CA LEU A 40 4.16 -7.05 0.81
C LEU A 40 4.89 -6.85 2.14
N MET A 41 4.24 -7.24 3.23
CA MET A 41 4.81 -7.34 4.56
C MET A 41 5.48 -8.72 4.73
N VAL A 42 6.75 -8.82 4.40
CA VAL A 42 7.48 -10.10 4.29
C VAL A 42 7.63 -10.87 5.61
N ARG A 43 7.50 -10.19 6.76
CA ARG A 43 7.65 -10.78 8.09
C ARG A 43 6.36 -11.36 8.65
N GLN A 44 5.24 -11.04 8.05
CA GLN A 44 3.93 -11.36 8.56
C GLN A 44 3.50 -12.82 8.23
N PRO A 45 2.59 -13.41 9.04
CA PRO A 45 2.27 -14.84 8.96
C PRO A 45 1.79 -15.34 7.60
N ALA A 46 1.12 -14.48 6.81
CA ALA A 46 0.58 -14.86 5.51
C ALA A 46 1.46 -14.39 4.32
N ALA A 47 2.68 -13.92 4.58
CA ALA A 47 3.61 -13.42 3.55
C ALA A 47 3.93 -14.46 2.47
N ALA A 48 4.14 -15.73 2.85
CA ALA A 48 4.44 -16.80 1.90
C ALA A 48 3.26 -17.08 0.93
N GLU A 49 2.02 -16.99 1.41
CA GLU A 49 0.81 -17.14 0.60
C GLU A 49 0.68 -15.97 -0.39
N ALA A 50 0.85 -14.73 0.10
CA ALA A 50 0.84 -13.53 -0.72
C ALA A 50 1.91 -13.57 -1.83
N ALA A 51 3.13 -13.97 -1.47
CA ALA A 51 4.24 -14.10 -2.41
C ALA A 51 4.01 -15.22 -3.44
N ALA A 52 3.37 -16.33 -3.07
CA ALA A 52 2.99 -17.39 -4.01
C ALA A 52 2.01 -16.86 -5.06
N TYR A 53 0.97 -16.15 -4.62
CA TYR A 53 0.03 -15.49 -5.54
C TYR A 53 0.74 -14.49 -6.48
N ALA A 54 1.64 -13.66 -5.94
CA ALA A 54 2.42 -12.70 -6.74
C ALA A 54 3.32 -13.34 -7.80
N ARG A 55 3.84 -14.56 -7.56
CA ARG A 55 4.63 -15.31 -8.55
C ARG A 55 3.76 -15.85 -9.69
N GLU A 56 2.54 -16.26 -9.38
CA GLU A 56 1.58 -16.80 -10.37
C GLU A 56 0.90 -15.67 -11.18
N HIS A 57 0.92 -14.42 -10.65
CA HIS A 57 0.30 -13.24 -11.27
C HIS A 57 1.35 -12.15 -11.49
N PRO A 58 2.25 -12.29 -12.47
CA PRO A 58 3.36 -11.35 -12.70
C PRO A 58 2.90 -9.93 -13.07
N ASP A 59 1.68 -9.76 -13.58
CA ASP A 59 1.09 -8.46 -13.90
C ASP A 59 0.72 -7.66 -12.64
N LEU A 60 0.50 -8.32 -11.48
CA LEU A 60 0.37 -7.64 -10.21
C LEU A 60 1.74 -7.07 -9.83
N SER A 61 1.82 -5.75 -9.77
CA SER A 61 3.00 -5.06 -9.27
C SER A 61 3.09 -5.27 -7.76
N VAL A 62 4.22 -5.76 -7.25
CA VAL A 62 4.40 -5.99 -5.81
C VAL A 62 5.66 -5.30 -5.31
N GLY A 63 5.49 -4.40 -4.34
CA GLY A 63 6.53 -3.70 -3.62
C GLY A 63 6.83 -4.27 -2.23
N LEU A 64 7.87 -3.77 -1.60
CA LEU A 64 8.19 -4.07 -0.21
C LEU A 64 7.49 -3.06 0.71
N HIS A 65 6.61 -3.56 1.59
CA HIS A 65 6.05 -2.83 2.70
C HIS A 65 6.95 -3.00 3.93
N VAL A 66 7.86 -2.04 4.15
CA VAL A 66 8.81 -2.11 5.27
C VAL A 66 8.06 -2.09 6.59
N ASP A 67 8.31 -3.07 7.43
CA ASP A 67 7.67 -3.25 8.73
C ASP A 67 8.72 -3.15 9.85
N LEU A 68 8.64 -2.08 10.67
CA LEU A 68 9.47 -1.89 11.85
C LEU A 68 8.67 -2.02 13.15
N GLY A 69 7.36 -2.23 13.06
CA GLY A 69 6.43 -2.34 14.18
C GLY A 69 5.05 -1.79 13.83
N GLU A 70 4.11 -1.99 14.74
CA GLU A 70 2.75 -1.45 14.64
C GLU A 70 2.37 -0.75 15.95
N TRP A 71 1.69 0.38 15.83
CA TRP A 71 1.17 1.15 16.95
C TRP A 71 -0.33 1.31 16.84
N ALA A 72 -1.02 1.27 17.97
CA ALA A 72 -2.44 1.53 18.07
C ALA A 72 -2.71 2.70 19.03
N TRP A 73 -3.71 3.52 18.70
CA TRP A 73 -4.18 4.56 19.59
C TRP A 73 -5.01 3.94 20.73
N ARG A 74 -4.52 4.01 21.96
CA ARG A 74 -5.17 3.48 23.17
C ARG A 74 -5.01 4.48 24.30
N ASP A 75 -6.08 4.75 25.00
CA ASP A 75 -6.09 5.63 26.21
C ASP A 75 -5.43 7.00 25.99
N GLY A 76 -5.63 7.59 24.80
CA GLY A 76 -5.12 8.92 24.48
C GLY A 76 -3.64 8.98 24.04
N ALA A 77 -3.04 7.83 23.76
CA ALA A 77 -1.64 7.72 23.28
C ALA A 77 -1.44 6.63 22.25
N TRP A 78 -0.44 6.80 21.38
CA TRP A 78 0.04 5.73 20.52
C TRP A 78 0.87 4.74 21.33
N THR A 79 0.42 3.48 21.38
CA THR A 79 1.07 2.37 22.09
C THR A 79 1.50 1.28 21.10
N PRO A 80 2.67 0.65 21.28
CA PRO A 80 3.09 -0.41 20.39
C PRO A 80 2.19 -1.64 20.54
N VAL A 81 1.72 -2.18 19.40
CA VAL A 81 1.09 -3.50 19.30
C VAL A 81 2.20 -4.55 19.23
N TYR A 82 3.18 -4.31 18.38
CA TYR A 82 4.44 -5.03 18.37
C TYR A 82 5.58 -4.11 17.89
N THR A 83 6.81 -4.48 18.21
CA THR A 83 8.02 -3.79 17.76
C THR A 83 8.99 -4.82 17.16
N VAL A 84 9.45 -4.56 15.93
CA VAL A 84 10.45 -5.42 15.27
C VAL A 84 11.84 -5.08 15.76
N ILE A 85 12.14 -3.78 15.80
CA ILE A 85 13.42 -3.23 16.28
C ILE A 85 13.18 -1.87 16.94
N ALA A 86 14.18 -1.38 17.68
CA ALA A 86 14.19 0.00 18.17
C ALA A 86 14.38 0.97 16.98
N SER A 87 13.34 1.73 16.63
CA SER A 87 13.32 2.61 15.45
C SER A 87 14.36 3.73 15.46
N GLN A 88 14.98 4.02 16.62
CA GLN A 88 16.02 5.02 16.78
C GLN A 88 17.45 4.48 16.59
N ASP A 89 17.63 3.16 16.54
CA ASP A 89 18.92 2.52 16.28
C ASP A 89 19.14 2.39 14.78
N SER A 90 19.92 3.31 14.21
CA SER A 90 20.17 3.37 12.77
C SER A 90 20.80 2.08 12.21
N ALA A 91 21.72 1.45 12.95
CA ALA A 91 22.36 0.23 12.51
C ALA A 91 21.38 -0.96 12.51
N ALA A 92 20.55 -1.07 13.54
CA ALA A 92 19.51 -2.08 13.61
C ALA A 92 18.44 -1.87 12.53
N VAL A 93 18.03 -0.62 12.26
CA VAL A 93 17.09 -0.27 11.18
C VAL A 93 17.65 -0.66 9.81
N GLU A 94 18.92 -0.32 9.52
CA GLU A 94 19.54 -0.66 8.24
C GLU A 94 19.63 -2.17 8.03
N GLU A 95 20.07 -2.91 9.04
CA GLU A 95 20.18 -4.36 8.98
C GLU A 95 18.81 -5.03 8.82
N GLU A 96 17.77 -4.53 9.49
CA GLU A 96 16.43 -5.06 9.37
C GLU A 96 15.84 -4.81 7.99
N ILE A 97 15.96 -3.59 7.45
CA ILE A 97 15.49 -3.29 6.08
C ILE A 97 16.22 -4.17 5.06
N ARG A 98 17.54 -4.40 5.24
CA ARG A 98 18.29 -5.32 4.38
C ARG A 98 17.73 -6.75 4.46
N ARG A 99 17.42 -7.25 5.66
CA ARG A 99 16.80 -8.58 5.84
C ARG A 99 15.44 -8.67 5.17
N GLN A 100 14.60 -7.64 5.28
CA GLN A 100 13.31 -7.63 4.64
C GLN A 100 13.43 -7.63 3.11
N LEU A 101 14.38 -6.89 2.53
CA LEU A 101 14.67 -6.93 1.10
C LEU A 101 15.16 -8.32 0.65
N ASP A 102 16.03 -8.96 1.41
CA ASP A 102 16.54 -10.31 1.09
C ASP A 102 15.41 -11.35 1.19
N LEU A 103 14.55 -11.23 2.21
CA LEU A 103 13.39 -12.10 2.38
C LEU A 103 12.36 -11.88 1.27
N PHE A 104 12.12 -10.62 0.85
CA PHE A 104 11.26 -10.32 -0.28
C PHE A 104 11.74 -11.04 -1.55
N ARG A 105 13.03 -10.92 -1.88
CA ARG A 105 13.62 -11.59 -3.03
C ARG A 105 13.47 -13.11 -2.97
N SER A 106 13.71 -13.68 -1.79
CA SER A 106 13.55 -15.12 -1.56
C SER A 106 12.12 -15.58 -1.75
N LEU A 107 11.14 -14.83 -1.26
CA LEU A 107 9.72 -15.19 -1.32
C LEU A 107 9.12 -14.95 -2.72
N VAL A 108 9.38 -13.78 -3.31
CA VAL A 108 8.76 -13.36 -4.56
C VAL A 108 9.56 -13.80 -5.80
N GLY A 109 10.86 -14.03 -5.65
CA GLY A 109 11.74 -14.45 -6.75
C GLY A 109 12.18 -13.30 -7.67
N ARG A 110 11.87 -12.05 -7.34
CA ARG A 110 12.23 -10.84 -8.10
C ARG A 110 12.43 -9.65 -7.18
N GLN A 111 12.94 -8.53 -7.72
CA GLN A 111 13.04 -7.27 -6.99
C GLN A 111 11.66 -6.67 -6.73
N PRO A 112 11.48 -5.90 -5.64
CA PRO A 112 10.26 -5.12 -5.43
C PRO A 112 10.11 -4.08 -6.56
N THR A 113 8.88 -3.82 -6.98
CA THR A 113 8.58 -2.79 -8.00
C THR A 113 8.58 -1.39 -7.43
N HIS A 114 8.42 -1.25 -6.13
CA HIS A 114 8.44 -0.02 -5.35
C HIS A 114 8.71 -0.34 -3.88
N ILE A 115 8.94 0.69 -3.09
CA ILE A 115 9.08 0.57 -1.63
C ILE A 115 8.16 1.59 -0.96
N ASP A 116 7.52 1.14 0.11
CA ASP A 116 6.79 1.97 1.05
C ASP A 116 6.94 1.38 2.46
N SER A 117 6.11 1.75 3.43
CA SER A 117 6.21 1.17 4.76
C SER A 117 4.92 1.21 5.53
N HIS A 118 4.74 0.23 6.39
CA HIS A 118 3.68 0.17 7.37
C HIS A 118 3.69 1.42 8.27
N GLN A 119 2.51 2.02 8.45
CA GLN A 119 2.33 3.28 9.21
C GLN A 119 3.31 4.41 8.82
N HIS A 120 3.79 4.39 7.55
CA HIS A 120 4.67 5.41 6.99
C HIS A 120 5.97 5.66 7.75
N VAL A 121 6.55 4.65 8.42
CA VAL A 121 7.80 4.79 9.19
C VAL A 121 8.98 5.33 8.37
N HIS A 122 8.92 5.22 7.03
CA HIS A 122 9.91 5.80 6.11
C HIS A 122 9.88 7.34 6.04
N ARG A 123 8.96 8.02 6.74
CA ARG A 123 8.93 9.49 6.82
C ARG A 123 9.86 10.04 7.90
N ASP A 124 10.26 9.21 8.85
CA ASP A 124 11.05 9.59 10.02
C ASP A 124 12.47 9.04 9.96
N GLU A 125 13.43 9.77 10.52
CA GLU A 125 14.80 9.29 10.64
C GLU A 125 14.93 8.25 11.78
N PRO A 126 15.82 7.28 11.64
CA PRO A 126 16.79 7.04 10.55
C PRO A 126 16.20 6.28 9.35
N ALA A 127 14.98 5.74 9.44
CA ALA A 127 14.38 4.90 8.40
C ALA A 127 14.28 5.65 7.04
N ARG A 128 13.95 6.95 7.05
CA ARG A 128 13.85 7.77 5.83
C ARG A 128 15.12 7.73 4.99
N SER A 129 16.25 8.06 5.57
CA SER A 129 17.53 8.09 4.87
C SER A 129 17.92 6.71 4.35
N ILE A 130 17.72 5.67 5.16
CA ILE A 130 18.07 4.28 4.83
C ILE A 130 17.18 3.76 3.68
N VAL A 131 15.85 3.90 3.79
CA VAL A 131 14.92 3.42 2.75
C VAL A 131 15.12 4.19 1.45
N THR A 132 15.36 5.51 1.51
CA THR A 132 15.68 6.33 0.33
C THR A 132 16.94 5.82 -0.38
N GLY A 133 18.01 5.52 0.38
CA GLY A 133 19.23 4.93 -0.17
C GLY A 133 18.98 3.58 -0.84
N LYS A 134 18.21 2.68 -0.20
CA LYS A 134 17.89 1.35 -0.77
C LYS A 134 17.02 1.47 -2.03
N ALA A 135 16.00 2.32 -2.03
CA ALA A 135 15.15 2.56 -3.21
C ALA A 135 15.97 3.10 -4.38
N SER A 136 16.85 4.08 -4.13
CA SER A 136 17.76 4.63 -5.15
C SER A 136 18.71 3.58 -5.71
N MET A 137 19.32 2.73 -4.87
CA MET A 137 20.19 1.64 -5.31
C MET A 137 19.47 0.60 -6.18
N LEU A 138 18.19 0.36 -5.91
CA LEU A 138 17.36 -0.57 -6.68
C LEU A 138 16.75 0.07 -7.94
N GLY A 139 16.79 1.40 -8.04
CA GLY A 139 16.15 2.13 -9.14
C GLY A 139 14.62 2.05 -9.10
N VAL A 140 14.02 1.91 -7.91
CA VAL A 140 12.56 1.77 -7.75
C VAL A 140 11.96 2.99 -7.05
N PRO A 141 10.68 3.35 -7.34
CA PRO A 141 9.99 4.40 -6.63
C PRO A 141 9.90 4.15 -5.13
N LEU A 142 10.10 5.21 -4.34
CA LEU A 142 9.76 5.26 -2.93
C LEU A 142 8.54 6.16 -2.74
N ARG A 143 7.53 5.69 -2.04
CA ARG A 143 6.33 6.48 -1.68
C ARG A 143 6.73 7.82 -1.04
N ASN A 144 6.11 8.91 -1.47
CA ASN A 144 6.41 10.30 -1.08
C ASN A 144 7.79 10.85 -1.52
N HIS A 145 8.66 10.06 -2.13
CA HIS A 145 10.03 10.44 -2.53
C HIS A 145 10.34 10.14 -4.01
N SER A 146 9.31 9.99 -4.83
CA SER A 146 9.43 9.74 -6.26
C SER A 146 8.56 10.70 -7.07
N VAL A 147 8.58 10.57 -8.40
CA VAL A 147 7.71 11.34 -9.31
C VAL A 147 6.23 10.93 -9.21
N VAL A 148 5.94 9.76 -8.63
CA VAL A 148 4.60 9.28 -8.37
C VAL A 148 4.03 10.03 -7.16
N LYS A 149 2.93 10.76 -7.35
CA LYS A 149 2.28 11.51 -6.28
C LYS A 149 1.46 10.56 -5.42
N TYR A 150 1.66 10.60 -4.11
CA TYR A 150 0.86 9.78 -3.18
C TYR A 150 -0.45 10.46 -2.80
N CYS A 151 -1.54 9.73 -2.87
CA CYS A 151 -2.87 10.10 -2.38
C CYS A 151 -3.30 9.09 -1.29
N GLY A 152 -3.27 9.51 -0.03
CA GLY A 152 -3.72 8.73 1.13
C GLY A 152 -5.10 9.16 1.64
N SER A 153 -5.92 9.85 0.82
CA SER A 153 -7.21 10.38 1.25
C SER A 153 -8.32 9.33 1.30
N PHE A 154 -8.11 8.15 0.72
CA PHE A 154 -9.02 7.00 0.82
C PHE A 154 -8.60 6.14 2.00
N TYR A 155 -8.93 6.60 3.22
CA TYR A 155 -8.56 5.96 4.47
C TYR A 155 -9.64 6.20 5.53
N GLY A 156 -10.11 5.15 6.17
CA GLY A 156 -11.31 5.12 7.01
C GLY A 156 -11.10 5.47 8.48
N GLN A 157 -9.98 6.09 8.87
CA GLN A 157 -9.72 6.54 10.24
C GLN A 157 -9.13 7.94 10.28
N THR A 158 -9.33 8.61 11.41
CA THR A 158 -8.69 9.88 11.76
C THR A 158 -7.23 9.65 12.21
N VAL A 159 -6.51 10.75 12.42
CA VAL A 159 -5.12 10.72 12.95
C VAL A 159 -5.01 10.13 14.36
N THR A 160 -6.12 9.99 15.07
CA THR A 160 -6.24 9.36 16.39
C THR A 160 -6.86 7.98 16.32
N GLY A 161 -6.95 7.36 15.12
CA GLY A 161 -7.47 6.02 14.94
C GLY A 161 -8.99 5.87 15.12
N GLU A 162 -9.73 6.98 15.23
CA GLU A 162 -11.18 6.93 15.30
C GLU A 162 -11.78 6.62 13.91
N PRO A 163 -12.82 5.78 13.82
CA PRO A 163 -13.47 5.47 12.55
C PRO A 163 -13.99 6.72 11.83
N TRP A 164 -13.59 6.87 10.57
CA TRP A 164 -14.09 7.91 9.66
C TRP A 164 -14.52 7.29 8.33
N ARG A 165 -15.58 6.51 8.38
CA ARG A 165 -16.04 5.69 7.25
C ARG A 165 -16.60 6.48 6.08
N ASP A 166 -16.95 7.75 6.28
CA ASP A 166 -17.42 8.61 5.19
C ASP A 166 -16.32 8.87 4.15
N SER A 167 -15.04 8.79 4.53
CA SER A 167 -13.89 8.93 3.64
C SER A 167 -13.64 7.75 2.70
N ILE A 168 -14.25 6.59 2.99
CA ILE A 168 -14.10 5.34 2.23
C ILE A 168 -15.44 4.88 1.64
N THR A 169 -16.25 5.84 1.18
CA THR A 169 -17.47 5.58 0.41
C THR A 169 -17.20 5.64 -1.09
N VAL A 170 -18.14 5.12 -1.89
CA VAL A 170 -18.08 5.25 -3.36
C VAL A 170 -18.03 6.73 -3.77
N ASP A 171 -18.83 7.58 -3.15
CA ASP A 171 -18.85 9.01 -3.46
C ASP A 171 -17.54 9.70 -3.10
N ALA A 172 -16.92 9.34 -1.97
CA ALA A 172 -15.61 9.85 -1.59
C ALA A 172 -14.53 9.44 -2.62
N LEU A 173 -14.51 8.19 -3.05
CA LEU A 173 -13.55 7.73 -4.06
C LEU A 173 -13.80 8.39 -5.42
N LEU A 174 -15.06 8.61 -5.81
CA LEU A 174 -15.39 9.37 -7.03
C LEU A 174 -14.85 10.80 -6.97
N GLN A 175 -14.97 11.49 -5.83
CA GLN A 175 -14.40 12.84 -5.66
C GLN A 175 -12.87 12.83 -5.78
N ILE A 176 -12.19 11.82 -5.22
CA ILE A 176 -10.73 11.64 -5.39
C ILE A 176 -10.39 11.47 -6.87
N LEU A 177 -11.10 10.60 -7.61
CA LEU A 177 -10.87 10.36 -9.04
C LEU A 177 -11.07 11.62 -9.88
N TYR A 178 -12.12 12.42 -9.61
CA TYR A 178 -12.36 13.67 -10.31
C TYR A 178 -11.29 14.73 -10.05
N ALA A 179 -10.67 14.71 -8.86
CA ALA A 179 -9.63 15.64 -8.45
C ALA A 179 -8.21 15.20 -8.80
N LEU A 180 -8.02 14.03 -9.44
CA LEU A 180 -6.68 13.52 -9.76
C LEU A 180 -5.90 14.52 -10.63
N PRO A 181 -4.67 14.85 -10.23
CA PRO A 181 -3.81 15.72 -11.03
C PRO A 181 -3.29 15.00 -12.28
N VAL A 182 -2.85 15.78 -13.24
CA VAL A 182 -2.08 15.28 -14.37
C VAL A 182 -0.79 14.61 -13.89
N GLY A 183 -0.38 13.55 -14.57
CA GLY A 183 0.77 12.72 -14.22
C GLY A 183 0.33 11.43 -13.51
N MET A 184 1.26 10.81 -12.81
CA MET A 184 1.05 9.53 -12.13
C MET A 184 0.73 9.75 -10.65
N THR A 185 -0.35 9.12 -10.19
CA THR A 185 -0.77 9.15 -8.79
C THR A 185 -0.90 7.73 -8.26
N GLU A 186 -0.34 7.48 -7.08
CA GLU A 186 -0.59 6.31 -6.26
C GLU A 186 -1.74 6.61 -5.30
N LEU A 187 -2.81 5.84 -5.37
CA LEU A 187 -3.87 5.80 -4.36
C LEU A 187 -3.56 4.65 -3.40
N GLY A 188 -3.24 4.95 -2.14
CA GLY A 188 -3.10 3.96 -1.08
C GLY A 188 -4.47 3.46 -0.61
N CYS A 189 -4.60 2.15 -0.39
CA CYS A 189 -5.81 1.53 0.15
C CYS A 189 -5.47 0.28 0.96
N HIS A 190 -6.43 -0.19 1.78
CA HIS A 190 -6.24 -1.29 2.73
C HIS A 190 -7.38 -2.31 2.67
N PRO A 191 -7.76 -2.83 1.46
CA PRO A 191 -8.85 -3.79 1.36
C PRO A 191 -8.51 -5.09 2.10
N GLY A 192 -9.50 -5.70 2.74
CA GLY A 192 -9.30 -6.96 3.45
C GLY A 192 -10.59 -7.60 3.91
N MET A 193 -10.55 -8.90 4.15
CA MET A 193 -11.56 -9.68 4.88
C MET A 193 -10.98 -9.98 6.27
N ALA A 194 -10.86 -8.95 7.10
CA ALA A 194 -9.98 -8.94 8.28
C ALA A 194 -10.59 -9.61 9.53
N ASN A 195 -11.35 -10.68 9.37
CA ASN A 195 -11.95 -11.44 10.47
C ASN A 195 -10.95 -12.35 11.23
N ASP A 196 -9.70 -12.38 10.80
CA ASP A 196 -8.59 -13.15 11.36
C ASP A 196 -7.47 -12.27 11.93
N LEU A 197 -7.73 -10.96 12.12
CA LEU A 197 -6.78 -9.98 12.60
C LEU A 197 -7.34 -9.18 13.78
N ASP A 198 -6.58 -9.08 14.87
CA ASP A 198 -6.83 -8.13 15.95
C ASP A 198 -6.20 -6.79 15.62
N SER A 199 -6.96 -5.90 15.03
CA SER A 199 -6.50 -4.58 14.55
C SER A 199 -7.59 -3.53 14.77
N MET A 200 -7.19 -2.27 14.87
CA MET A 200 -8.13 -1.14 14.90
C MET A 200 -8.84 -0.94 13.54
N TYR A 201 -8.27 -1.44 12.43
CA TYR A 201 -8.73 -1.24 11.06
C TYR A 201 -9.29 -2.55 10.49
N VAL A 202 -10.48 -2.97 10.93
CA VAL A 202 -11.10 -4.25 10.52
C VAL A 202 -12.29 -4.01 9.59
N HIS A 203 -13.32 -3.31 10.08
CA HIS A 203 -14.52 -3.05 9.29
C HIS A 203 -14.27 -2.09 8.13
N GLU A 204 -13.33 -1.19 8.30
CA GLU A 204 -12.90 -0.27 7.25
C GLU A 204 -12.33 -1.03 6.04
N ARG A 205 -11.56 -2.10 6.27
CA ARG A 205 -10.98 -2.94 5.19
C ARG A 205 -12.06 -3.59 4.33
N GLU A 206 -13.13 -4.09 4.94
CA GLU A 206 -14.25 -4.69 4.20
C GLU A 206 -15.01 -3.62 3.41
N GLN A 207 -15.16 -2.43 3.96
CA GLN A 207 -15.77 -1.31 3.26
C GLN A 207 -14.91 -0.84 2.09
N GLU A 208 -13.61 -0.69 2.27
CA GLU A 208 -12.68 -0.37 1.18
C GLU A 208 -12.76 -1.41 0.06
N LEU A 209 -12.73 -2.72 0.41
CA LEU A 209 -12.88 -3.80 -0.56
C LEU A 209 -14.16 -3.64 -1.39
N ALA A 210 -15.30 -3.43 -0.72
CA ALA A 210 -16.58 -3.27 -1.40
C ALA A 210 -16.58 -2.06 -2.34
N VAL A 211 -15.98 -0.94 -1.94
CA VAL A 211 -15.89 0.28 -2.75
C VAL A 211 -14.94 0.10 -3.93
N LEU A 212 -13.76 -0.52 -3.73
CA LEU A 212 -12.79 -0.76 -4.80
C LEU A 212 -13.32 -1.71 -5.87
N CYS A 213 -14.25 -2.60 -5.50
CA CYS A 213 -14.92 -3.51 -6.42
C CYS A 213 -16.23 -2.95 -7.01
N ASP A 214 -16.69 -1.76 -6.60
CA ASP A 214 -17.94 -1.21 -7.09
C ASP A 214 -17.83 -0.81 -8.58
N PRO A 215 -18.74 -1.28 -9.44
CA PRO A 215 -18.68 -1.03 -10.88
C PRO A 215 -18.81 0.46 -11.25
N ARG A 216 -19.34 1.31 -10.36
CA ARG A 216 -19.41 2.77 -10.58
C ARG A 216 -18.01 3.38 -10.64
N ILE A 217 -17.08 2.88 -9.83
CA ILE A 217 -15.69 3.35 -9.80
C ILE A 217 -14.99 3.06 -11.13
N ARG A 218 -15.10 1.82 -11.63
CA ARG A 218 -14.50 1.46 -12.93
C ARG A 218 -15.09 2.28 -14.07
N ARG A 219 -16.42 2.52 -14.06
CA ARG A 219 -17.06 3.40 -15.04
C ARG A 219 -16.54 4.83 -14.99
N ALA A 220 -16.36 5.38 -13.78
CA ALA A 220 -15.81 6.73 -13.61
C ALA A 220 -14.38 6.84 -14.14
N ILE A 221 -13.52 5.87 -13.87
CA ILE A 221 -12.14 5.82 -14.39
C ILE A 221 -12.15 5.92 -15.93
N VAL A 222 -13.01 5.12 -16.58
CA VAL A 222 -13.14 5.14 -18.06
C VAL A 222 -13.70 6.48 -18.56
N SER A 223 -14.77 6.98 -17.95
CA SER A 223 -15.42 8.23 -18.39
C SER A 223 -14.53 9.46 -18.21
N GLU A 224 -13.67 9.46 -17.18
CA GLU A 224 -12.72 10.52 -16.88
C GLU A 224 -11.41 10.40 -17.69
N GLY A 225 -11.26 9.37 -18.52
CA GLY A 225 -10.05 9.13 -19.30
C GLY A 225 -8.80 8.88 -18.41
N ILE A 226 -9.01 8.35 -17.20
CA ILE A 226 -7.93 7.95 -16.30
C ILE A 226 -7.38 6.61 -16.78
N VAL A 227 -6.05 6.50 -16.85
CA VAL A 227 -5.38 5.26 -17.23
C VAL A 227 -4.97 4.53 -15.97
N LEU A 228 -5.60 3.37 -15.69
CA LEU A 228 -5.10 2.45 -14.68
C LEU A 228 -3.74 1.91 -15.13
N CYS A 229 -2.77 1.97 -14.25
CA CYS A 229 -1.41 1.49 -14.45
C CYS A 229 -0.86 0.88 -13.15
N SER A 230 0.34 0.37 -13.19
CA SER A 230 1.03 -0.20 -12.04
C SER A 230 2.42 0.43 -11.87
N PHE A 231 3.16 0.03 -10.84
CA PHE A 231 4.56 0.46 -10.70
C PHE A 231 5.48 -0.14 -11.77
N HIS A 232 5.07 -1.16 -12.52
CA HIS A 232 5.80 -1.62 -13.70
C HIS A 232 5.87 -0.53 -14.78
N ASP A 233 4.88 0.39 -14.82
CA ASP A 233 4.80 1.48 -15.80
C ASP A 233 5.53 2.74 -15.31
N ALA A 234 5.99 2.75 -14.05
CA ALA A 234 6.67 3.88 -13.41
C ALA A 234 8.21 3.78 -13.43
N LEU A 235 8.75 2.69 -13.97
CA LEU A 235 10.19 2.38 -14.06
C LEU A 235 10.80 2.88 -15.37
#